data_ab0fdd313bfa6b62a1be53a7b5649267
#
_entry.id   ab0fdd313bfa6b62a1be53a7b5649267
#
_cell.length_a   1.000
_cell.length_b   1.000
_cell.length_c   1.000
_cell.angle_alpha   90.00
_cell.angle_beta   90.00
_cell.angle_gamma   90.00
#
_symmetry.space_group_name_H-M   'P 1'
#
loop_
_entity.id
_entity.type
_entity.pdbx_description
1 polymer ?
#
loop_
_entity_poly.entity_id
_entity_poly.type
_entity_poly.pdbx_seq_one_letter_code
_entity_poly.pdbx_strand_id
1 'polypeptide(L)'
;MQVVWIILGVVMVLALMIVLISYLCFRMAFYSPDRPAIPSDAIDIPEGAAYEEFREDMEKWARDLRAMPHEEMSITSFDGLTLRGKFYEYAPNAPIELMFHGYRGTAERDLSGGVARCFQLGRSALLVDQRGCSESEGNVISFGINEHRDCLAWLDFAIQRFGKDVKIILTGISMGASTVLMVSDQALPPNVLGILADCGFSSAKDIIKKVIRQMGFPADVGYPFVKLGARLF
;
A
#
# COMPACT_ATOMS: atom_id res chain seq x y z
N MET A 1 20.47 8.61 -49.87
CA MET A 1 21.06 7.94 -48.68
C MET A 1 21.10 8.85 -47.44
N GLN A 2 21.64 10.07 -47.51
CA GLN A 2 21.69 11.00 -46.34
C GLN A 2 20.35 11.29 -45.70
N VAL A 3 19.29 11.56 -46.48
CA VAL A 3 17.93 11.82 -45.94
C VAL A 3 17.39 10.64 -45.15
N VAL A 4 17.65 9.41 -45.58
CA VAL A 4 17.22 8.19 -44.85
C VAL A 4 17.90 8.10 -43.48
N TRP A 5 19.20 8.37 -43.40
CA TRP A 5 19.93 8.38 -42.13
C TRP A 5 19.46 9.48 -41.18
N ILE A 6 19.11 10.66 -41.72
CA ILE A 6 18.53 11.76 -40.92
C ILE A 6 17.16 11.34 -40.35
N ILE A 7 16.28 10.76 -41.17
CA ILE A 7 14.97 10.28 -40.73
C ILE A 7 15.13 9.20 -39.64
N LEU A 8 16.01 8.22 -39.87
CA LEU A 8 16.28 7.17 -38.89
C LEU A 8 16.83 7.76 -37.57
N GLY A 9 17.70 8.74 -37.63
CA GLY A 9 18.22 9.44 -36.47
C GLY A 9 17.14 10.15 -35.70
N VAL A 10 16.25 10.88 -36.38
CA VAL A 10 15.11 11.56 -35.74
C VAL A 10 14.17 10.56 -35.08
N VAL A 11 13.81 9.47 -35.75
CA VAL A 11 12.95 8.42 -35.20
C VAL A 11 13.56 7.79 -33.95
N MET A 12 14.87 7.51 -34.00
CA MET A 12 15.59 6.97 -32.84
C MET A 12 15.57 7.93 -31.66
N VAL A 13 15.81 9.22 -31.87
CA VAL A 13 15.75 10.23 -30.80
C VAL A 13 14.35 10.32 -30.18
N LEU A 14 13.30 10.32 -31.00
CA LEU A 14 11.93 10.33 -30.54
C LEU A 14 11.59 9.08 -29.73
N ALA A 15 12.03 7.90 -30.17
CA ALA A 15 11.84 6.66 -29.44
C ALA A 15 12.53 6.69 -28.06
N LEU A 16 13.78 7.18 -28.01
CA LEU A 16 14.52 7.34 -26.75
C LEU A 16 13.83 8.33 -25.81
N MET A 17 13.29 9.45 -26.33
CA MET A 17 12.51 10.38 -25.52
C MET A 17 11.25 9.74 -24.94
N ILE A 18 10.52 8.95 -25.72
CA ILE A 18 9.33 8.23 -25.24
C ILE A 18 9.70 7.27 -24.10
N VAL A 19 10.77 6.50 -24.27
CA VAL A 19 11.25 5.58 -23.21
C VAL A 19 11.67 6.34 -21.97
N LEU A 20 12.42 7.44 -22.10
CA LEU A 20 12.84 8.27 -20.97
C LEU A 20 11.64 8.86 -20.22
N ILE A 21 10.68 9.44 -20.92
CA ILE A 21 9.45 9.98 -20.31
C ILE A 21 8.69 8.87 -19.59
N SER A 22 8.57 7.69 -20.23
CA SER A 22 7.89 6.54 -19.62
C SER A 22 8.63 6.04 -18.37
N TYR A 23 9.95 6.04 -18.36
CA TYR A 23 10.77 5.73 -17.18
C TYR A 23 10.53 6.73 -16.04
N LEU A 24 10.53 8.04 -16.35
CA LEU A 24 10.23 9.06 -15.34
C LEU A 24 8.82 8.92 -14.78
N CYS A 25 7.82 8.65 -15.63
CA CYS A 25 6.46 8.36 -15.21
C CYS A 25 6.38 7.11 -14.31
N PHE A 26 7.11 6.04 -14.64
CA PHE A 26 7.22 4.85 -13.80
C PHE A 26 7.81 5.19 -12.43
N ARG A 27 8.94 5.90 -12.41
CA ARG A 27 9.58 6.35 -11.17
C ARG A 27 8.64 7.17 -10.29
N MET A 28 7.85 8.06 -10.91
CA MET A 28 6.90 8.90 -10.17
C MET A 28 5.70 8.11 -9.61
N ALA A 29 5.16 7.15 -10.39
CA ALA A 29 3.91 6.49 -10.03
C ALA A 29 4.10 5.18 -9.25
N PHE A 30 5.13 4.40 -9.55
CA PHE A 30 5.27 3.04 -9.03
C PHE A 30 6.51 2.83 -8.17
N TYR A 31 7.59 3.53 -8.46
CA TYR A 31 8.83 3.32 -7.73
C TYR A 31 8.75 3.96 -6.34
N SER A 32 9.02 3.15 -5.33
CA SER A 32 9.15 3.57 -3.94
C SER A 32 10.61 3.37 -3.54
N PRO A 33 11.42 4.44 -3.46
CA PRO A 33 12.79 4.31 -2.99
C PRO A 33 12.81 3.91 -1.52
N ASP A 34 13.89 3.27 -1.10
CA ASP A 34 14.16 3.04 0.31
C ASP A 34 13.99 4.35 1.07
N ARG A 35 13.14 4.33 2.07
CA ARG A 35 12.93 5.50 2.93
C ARG A 35 13.84 5.38 4.14
N PRO A 36 14.49 6.48 4.55
CA PRO A 36 15.19 6.48 5.82
C PRO A 36 14.19 6.13 6.93
N ALA A 37 14.64 5.32 7.88
CA ALA A 37 13.84 5.04 9.07
C ALA A 37 13.39 6.37 9.70
N ILE A 38 12.13 6.46 10.06
CA ILE A 38 11.60 7.61 10.79
C ILE A 38 12.31 7.64 12.14
N PRO A 39 12.96 8.75 12.53
CA PRO A 39 13.58 8.86 13.84
C PRO A 39 12.59 8.49 14.96
N SER A 40 13.05 7.80 15.97
CA SER A 40 12.20 7.31 17.07
C SER A 40 11.43 8.41 17.81
N ASP A 41 11.93 9.63 17.78
CA ASP A 41 11.35 10.85 18.37
C ASP A 41 10.41 11.59 17.41
N ALA A 42 10.47 11.32 16.11
CA ALA A 42 9.58 11.91 15.12
C ALA A 42 8.31 11.06 14.95
N ILE A 43 7.17 11.73 14.89
CA ILE A 43 5.88 11.10 14.57
C ILE A 43 5.50 11.50 13.16
N ASP A 44 5.27 10.50 12.31
CA ASP A 44 4.76 10.71 10.96
C ASP A 44 3.23 10.56 10.99
N ILE A 45 2.53 11.59 10.55
CA ILE A 45 1.06 11.60 10.40
C ILE A 45 0.70 12.11 9.01
N PRO A 46 -0.48 11.74 8.48
CA PRO A 46 -0.95 12.28 7.22
C PRO A 46 -1.04 13.81 7.23
N GLU A 47 -0.57 14.44 6.15
CA GLU A 47 -0.59 15.89 5.98
C GLU A 47 -1.79 16.33 5.13
N GLY A 48 -2.24 17.56 5.35
CA GLY A 48 -3.27 18.24 4.56
C GLY A 48 -4.40 18.81 5.41
N ALA A 49 -5.12 19.79 4.86
CA ALA A 49 -6.16 20.53 5.58
C ALA A 49 -7.26 19.64 6.20
N ALA A 50 -7.53 18.48 5.60
CA ALA A 50 -8.51 17.54 6.12
C ALA A 50 -8.09 16.84 7.42
N TYR A 51 -6.78 16.84 7.75
CA TYR A 51 -6.24 16.19 8.92
C TYR A 51 -5.89 17.16 10.06
N GLU A 52 -5.84 18.46 9.79
CA GLU A 52 -5.42 19.45 10.79
C GLU A 52 -6.31 19.44 12.05
N GLU A 53 -7.61 19.24 11.91
CA GLU A 53 -8.54 19.15 13.03
C GLU A 53 -8.27 17.93 13.93
N PHE A 54 -7.69 16.87 13.38
CA PHE A 54 -7.43 15.61 14.08
C PHE A 54 -5.96 15.40 14.42
N ARG A 55 -5.10 16.38 14.17
CA ARG A 55 -3.63 16.28 14.33
C ARG A 55 -3.23 15.78 15.71
N GLU A 56 -3.75 16.38 16.75
CA GLU A 56 -3.42 16.04 18.14
C GLU A 56 -3.82 14.61 18.49
N ASP A 57 -5.01 14.18 18.03
CA ASP A 57 -5.49 12.81 18.23
C ASP A 57 -4.63 11.80 17.45
N MET A 58 -4.27 12.11 16.20
CA MET A 58 -3.44 11.25 15.37
C MET A 58 -2.03 11.08 15.95
N GLU A 59 -1.42 12.17 16.41
CA GLU A 59 -0.13 12.12 17.11
C GLU A 59 -0.22 11.32 18.40
N LYS A 60 -1.32 11.46 19.14
CA LYS A 60 -1.57 10.69 20.35
C LYS A 60 -1.69 9.20 20.03
N TRP A 61 -2.48 8.82 19.03
CA TRP A 61 -2.65 7.42 18.62
C TRP A 61 -1.33 6.80 18.16
N ALA A 62 -0.49 7.53 17.43
CA ALA A 62 0.82 7.05 17.01
C ALA A 62 1.77 6.85 18.21
N ARG A 63 1.77 7.79 19.18
CA ARG A 63 2.54 7.64 20.43
C ARG A 63 2.06 6.44 21.25
N ASP A 64 0.75 6.31 21.42
CA ASP A 64 0.14 5.21 22.17
C ASP A 64 0.49 3.86 21.51
N LEU A 65 0.40 3.78 20.17
CA LEU A 65 0.74 2.58 19.41
C LEU A 65 2.20 2.15 19.62
N ARG A 66 3.14 3.09 19.58
CA ARG A 66 4.56 2.81 19.83
C ARG A 66 4.84 2.29 21.23
N ALA A 67 4.06 2.73 22.22
CA ALA A 67 4.18 2.30 23.60
C ALA A 67 3.50 0.94 23.89
N MET A 68 2.64 0.48 22.97
CA MET A 68 1.92 -0.78 23.14
C MET A 68 2.83 -1.99 22.92
N PRO A 69 2.72 -3.03 23.76
CA PRO A 69 3.35 -4.32 23.51
C PRO A 69 2.86 -4.89 22.16
N HIS A 70 3.77 -5.38 21.36
CA HIS A 70 3.45 -6.02 20.08
C HIS A 70 4.42 -7.15 19.76
N GLU A 71 4.03 -8.01 18.85
CA GLU A 71 4.87 -9.07 18.27
C GLU A 71 5.22 -8.68 16.83
N GLU A 72 6.54 -8.64 16.53
CA GLU A 72 7.04 -8.46 15.16
C GLU A 72 6.76 -9.72 14.35
N MET A 73 6.21 -9.54 13.15
CA MET A 73 5.86 -10.64 12.25
C MET A 73 6.47 -10.42 10.87
N SER A 74 6.74 -11.52 10.19
CA SER A 74 7.20 -11.46 8.81
C SER A 74 6.68 -12.65 8.02
N ILE A 75 6.45 -12.40 6.72
CA ILE A 75 6.13 -13.43 5.74
C ILE A 75 7.04 -13.31 4.53
N THR A 76 7.11 -14.36 3.72
CA THR A 76 7.66 -14.29 2.38
C THR A 76 6.52 -14.15 1.38
N SER A 77 6.57 -13.12 0.53
CA SER A 77 5.59 -12.90 -0.52
C SER A 77 5.71 -13.94 -1.64
N PHE A 78 4.74 -13.95 -2.55
CA PHE A 78 4.70 -14.86 -3.69
C PHE A 78 5.90 -14.76 -4.65
N ASP A 79 6.60 -13.62 -4.62
CA ASP A 79 7.77 -13.31 -5.45
C ASP A 79 9.08 -13.18 -4.64
N GLY A 80 9.06 -13.64 -3.39
CA GLY A 80 10.24 -13.82 -2.54
C GLY A 80 10.63 -12.62 -1.68
N LEU A 81 9.81 -11.55 -1.64
CA LEU A 81 10.07 -10.42 -0.76
C LEU A 81 9.75 -10.75 0.70
N THR A 82 10.55 -10.27 1.63
CA THR A 82 10.24 -10.28 3.05
C THR A 82 9.31 -9.12 3.38
N LEU A 83 8.10 -9.42 3.81
CA LEU A 83 7.12 -8.43 4.25
C LEU A 83 7.03 -8.44 5.77
N ARG A 84 6.90 -7.26 6.37
CA ARG A 84 6.90 -7.04 7.81
C ARG A 84 5.52 -6.61 8.29
N GLY A 85 5.24 -6.93 9.56
CA GLY A 85 4.01 -6.51 10.23
C GLY A 85 4.15 -6.58 11.74
N LYS A 86 3.20 -5.96 12.44
CA LYS A 86 3.15 -5.89 13.90
C LYS A 86 1.79 -6.35 14.40
N PHE A 87 1.79 -7.32 15.29
CA PHE A 87 0.58 -7.81 15.91
C PHE A 87 0.39 -7.22 17.30
N TYR A 88 -0.76 -6.63 17.52
CA TYR A 88 -1.20 -6.04 18.76
C TYR A 88 -2.36 -6.87 19.32
N GLU A 89 -2.11 -7.62 20.38
CA GLU A 89 -3.09 -8.51 20.98
C GLU A 89 -4.01 -7.72 21.92
N TYR A 90 -5.33 -7.79 21.66
CA TYR A 90 -6.35 -7.31 22.61
C TYR A 90 -6.58 -8.32 23.73
N ALA A 91 -6.85 -9.56 23.36
CA ALA A 91 -7.05 -10.70 24.27
C ALA A 91 -6.87 -12.02 23.50
N PRO A 92 -6.58 -13.13 24.18
CA PRO A 92 -6.49 -14.45 23.56
C PRO A 92 -7.77 -14.79 22.78
N ASN A 93 -7.61 -15.27 21.55
CA ASN A 93 -8.69 -15.64 20.63
C ASN A 93 -9.64 -14.49 20.21
N ALA A 94 -9.31 -13.23 20.47
CA ALA A 94 -10.05 -12.10 19.92
C ALA A 94 -10.01 -12.12 18.39
N PRO A 95 -11.07 -11.67 17.69
CA PRO A 95 -11.02 -11.48 16.25
C PRO A 95 -9.87 -10.55 15.85
N ILE A 96 -9.24 -10.80 14.73
CA ILE A 96 -8.09 -10.02 14.24
C ILE A 96 -8.53 -9.13 13.08
N GLU A 97 -8.27 -7.84 13.15
CA GLU A 97 -8.29 -6.99 11.96
C GLU A 97 -6.90 -7.01 11.31
N LEU A 98 -6.82 -7.58 10.10
CA LEU A 98 -5.64 -7.55 9.24
C LEU A 98 -5.71 -6.29 8.39
N MET A 99 -4.78 -5.36 8.63
CA MET A 99 -4.93 -3.96 8.22
C MET A 99 -3.85 -3.53 7.21
N PHE A 100 -4.29 -2.85 6.15
CA PHE A 100 -3.47 -2.39 5.03
C PHE A 100 -3.53 -0.86 4.88
N HIS A 101 -2.37 -0.21 4.89
CA HIS A 101 -2.22 1.25 4.80
C HIS A 101 -2.37 1.79 3.36
N GLY A 102 -2.37 3.12 3.21
CA GLY A 102 -2.48 3.81 1.94
C GLY A 102 -1.19 3.80 1.09
N TYR A 103 -1.29 4.39 -0.10
CA TYR A 103 -0.18 4.53 -1.03
C TYR A 103 0.97 5.33 -0.41
N ARG A 104 2.17 4.75 -0.42
CA ARG A 104 3.38 5.34 0.19
C ARG A 104 3.23 5.74 1.66
N GLY A 105 2.25 5.14 2.35
CA GLY A 105 2.11 5.26 3.79
C GLY A 105 2.97 4.26 4.56
N THR A 106 2.76 4.22 5.85
CA THR A 106 3.27 3.17 6.75
C THR A 106 2.12 2.66 7.62
N ALA A 107 2.27 1.48 8.17
CA ALA A 107 1.29 0.92 9.07
C ALA A 107 1.03 1.83 10.28
N GLU A 108 2.07 2.39 10.89
CA GLU A 108 1.94 3.30 12.02
C GLU A 108 1.23 4.60 11.63
N ARG A 109 1.67 5.24 10.55
CA ARG A 109 1.15 6.54 10.11
C ARG A 109 -0.34 6.51 9.82
N ASP A 110 -0.78 5.49 9.06
CA ASP A 110 -2.13 5.46 8.51
C ASP A 110 -3.12 4.68 9.38
N LEU A 111 -2.64 3.77 10.25
CA LEU A 111 -3.49 2.78 10.92
C LEU A 111 -3.50 2.87 12.45
N SER A 112 -2.74 3.79 13.06
CA SER A 112 -2.69 3.93 14.52
C SER A 112 -4.07 4.18 15.15
N GLY A 113 -4.87 5.08 14.57
CA GLY A 113 -6.27 5.28 14.99
C GLY A 113 -7.16 4.05 14.77
N GLY A 114 -6.83 3.24 13.76
CA GLY A 114 -7.49 1.96 13.51
C GLY A 114 -7.28 0.96 14.64
N VAL A 115 -6.06 0.91 15.22
CA VAL A 115 -5.77 0.04 16.38
C VAL A 115 -6.56 0.48 17.61
N ALA A 116 -6.62 1.79 17.88
CA ALA A 116 -7.43 2.32 18.97
C ALA A 116 -8.92 1.90 18.83
N ARG A 117 -9.45 1.96 17.60
CA ARG A 117 -10.81 1.47 17.29
C ARG A 117 -10.92 -0.05 17.50
N CYS A 118 -9.95 -0.85 17.04
CA CYS A 118 -9.95 -2.31 17.21
C CYS A 118 -10.08 -2.69 18.68
N PHE A 119 -9.30 -2.06 19.53
CA PHE A 119 -9.31 -2.32 20.97
C PHE A 119 -10.64 -1.92 21.63
N GLN A 120 -11.24 -0.81 21.21
CA GLN A 120 -12.60 -0.43 21.68
C GLN A 120 -13.66 -1.47 21.28
N LEU A 121 -13.47 -2.17 20.17
CA LEU A 121 -14.38 -3.20 19.65
C LEU A 121 -14.02 -4.62 20.13
N GLY A 122 -13.03 -4.76 21.03
CA GLY A 122 -12.60 -6.07 21.53
C GLY A 122 -11.88 -6.92 20.48
N ARG A 123 -11.10 -6.31 19.59
CA ARG A 123 -10.38 -6.96 18.50
C ARG A 123 -8.88 -6.74 18.60
N SER A 124 -8.11 -7.74 18.23
CA SER A 124 -6.68 -7.61 17.99
C SER A 124 -6.42 -6.98 16.60
N ALA A 125 -5.24 -6.40 16.41
CA ALA A 125 -4.86 -5.79 15.14
C ALA A 125 -3.54 -6.39 14.63
N LEU A 126 -3.51 -6.80 13.35
CA LEU A 126 -2.29 -7.15 12.63
C LEU A 126 -2.08 -6.09 11.56
N LEU A 127 -1.16 -5.18 11.83
CA LEU A 127 -0.77 -4.12 10.91
C LEU A 127 0.35 -4.62 10.03
N VAL A 128 0.21 -4.46 8.71
CA VAL A 128 1.24 -4.86 7.77
C VAL A 128 1.79 -3.66 7.02
N ASP A 129 3.10 -3.57 6.90
CA ASP A 129 3.74 -2.69 5.95
C ASP A 129 3.67 -3.35 4.56
N GLN A 130 3.02 -2.70 3.61
CA GLN A 130 2.89 -3.22 2.26
C GLN A 130 4.23 -3.18 1.54
N ARG A 131 4.39 -4.02 0.50
CA ARG A 131 5.61 -4.07 -0.32
C ARG A 131 6.11 -2.69 -0.73
N GLY A 132 7.42 -2.47 -0.68
CA GLY A 132 8.04 -1.19 -1.01
C GLY A 132 7.72 -0.05 -0.04
N CYS A 133 7.25 -0.35 1.16
CA CYS A 133 6.95 0.62 2.20
C CYS A 133 7.56 0.20 3.54
N SER A 134 8.03 1.19 4.31
CA SER A 134 8.58 1.00 5.65
C SER A 134 9.63 -0.13 5.71
N GLU A 135 9.43 -1.13 6.55
CA GLU A 135 10.34 -2.25 6.79
C GLU A 135 10.15 -3.43 5.81
N SER A 136 9.14 -3.39 4.95
CA SER A 136 8.89 -4.42 3.93
C SER A 136 9.76 -4.21 2.71
N GLU A 137 10.31 -5.31 2.19
CA GLU A 137 11.14 -5.29 0.98
C GLU A 137 10.35 -4.91 -0.28
N GLY A 138 11.10 -4.65 -1.34
CA GLY A 138 10.58 -4.22 -2.63
C GLY A 138 10.73 -2.72 -2.82
N ASN A 139 10.59 -2.31 -4.07
CA ASN A 139 10.70 -0.89 -4.46
C ASN A 139 9.64 -0.47 -5.48
N VAL A 140 8.63 -1.31 -5.70
CA VAL A 140 7.53 -1.06 -6.63
C VAL A 140 6.20 -1.24 -5.92
N ILE A 141 5.35 -0.21 -6.00
CA ILE A 141 3.98 -0.20 -5.54
C ILE A 141 3.07 -0.33 -6.76
N SER A 142 2.16 -1.32 -6.77
CA SER A 142 1.36 -1.67 -7.95
C SER A 142 -0.13 -1.34 -7.84
N PHE A 143 -0.51 -0.45 -6.92
CA PHE A 143 -1.90 -0.01 -6.71
C PHE A 143 -2.89 -1.15 -6.45
N GLY A 144 -2.47 -2.14 -5.67
CA GLY A 144 -3.27 -3.31 -5.30
C GLY A 144 -3.02 -4.55 -6.15
N ILE A 145 -2.36 -4.43 -7.33
CA ILE A 145 -2.18 -5.56 -8.26
C ILE A 145 -1.27 -6.67 -7.70
N ASN A 146 -0.19 -6.33 -7.03
CA ASN A 146 0.64 -7.30 -6.31
C ASN A 146 0.25 -7.35 -4.82
N GLU A 147 -0.15 -6.22 -4.27
CA GLU A 147 -0.50 -6.08 -2.87
C GLU A 147 -1.69 -6.98 -2.46
N HIS A 148 -2.66 -7.25 -3.36
CA HIS A 148 -3.75 -8.20 -3.04
C HIS A 148 -3.23 -9.64 -2.88
N ARG A 149 -2.18 -10.03 -3.61
CA ARG A 149 -1.53 -11.34 -3.44
C ARG A 149 -0.78 -11.43 -2.11
N ASP A 150 -0.17 -10.32 -1.69
CA ASP A 150 0.43 -10.23 -0.36
C ASP A 150 -0.63 -10.30 0.75
N CYS A 151 -1.79 -9.68 0.52
CA CYS A 151 -2.91 -9.77 1.44
C CYS A 151 -3.37 -11.23 1.63
N LEU A 152 -3.44 -12.02 0.55
CA LEU A 152 -3.73 -13.46 0.65
C LEU A 152 -2.63 -14.21 1.42
N ALA A 153 -1.36 -13.90 1.17
CA ALA A 153 -0.25 -14.53 1.90
C ALA A 153 -0.29 -14.18 3.40
N TRP A 154 -0.60 -12.94 3.76
CA TRP A 154 -0.81 -12.53 5.15
C TRP A 154 -2.02 -13.21 5.79
N LEU A 155 -3.10 -13.40 5.02
CA LEU A 155 -4.29 -14.11 5.48
C LEU A 155 -3.98 -15.59 5.80
N ASP A 156 -3.28 -16.26 4.89
CA ASP A 156 -2.84 -17.65 5.10
C ASP A 156 -1.91 -17.76 6.31
N PHE A 157 -0.94 -16.85 6.45
CA PHE A 157 -0.07 -16.76 7.61
C PHE A 157 -0.87 -16.58 8.91
N ALA A 158 -1.83 -15.68 8.94
CA ALA A 158 -2.64 -15.41 10.13
C ALA A 158 -3.43 -16.66 10.55
N ILE A 159 -4.02 -17.39 9.58
CA ILE A 159 -4.73 -18.66 9.86
C ILE A 159 -3.77 -19.72 10.41
N GLN A 160 -2.57 -19.85 9.82
CA GLN A 160 -1.56 -20.81 10.31
C GLN A 160 -1.04 -20.46 11.71
N ARG A 161 -0.80 -19.16 11.96
CA ARG A 161 -0.22 -18.67 13.22
C ARG A 161 -1.21 -18.70 14.38
N PHE A 162 -2.46 -18.27 14.15
CA PHE A 162 -3.47 -18.12 15.20
C PHE A 162 -4.49 -19.27 15.27
N GLY A 163 -4.42 -20.21 14.33
CA GLY A 163 -5.23 -21.41 14.30
C GLY A 163 -6.43 -21.34 13.36
N LYS A 164 -6.92 -22.51 12.99
CA LYS A 164 -7.98 -22.68 11.97
C LYS A 164 -9.32 -22.01 12.31
N ASP A 165 -9.56 -21.72 13.59
CA ASP A 165 -10.81 -21.13 14.06
C ASP A 165 -10.72 -19.59 14.23
N VAL A 166 -9.55 -18.99 13.95
CA VAL A 166 -9.33 -17.56 14.03
C VAL A 166 -10.33 -16.80 13.14
N LYS A 167 -10.87 -15.73 13.66
CA LYS A 167 -11.79 -14.85 12.93
C LYS A 167 -11.04 -13.61 12.46
N ILE A 168 -11.10 -13.32 11.17
CA ILE A 168 -10.33 -12.25 10.54
C ILE A 168 -11.26 -11.27 9.84
N ILE A 169 -10.96 -9.99 9.99
CA ILE A 169 -11.59 -8.90 9.24
C ILE A 169 -10.47 -8.27 8.41
N LEU A 170 -10.63 -8.22 7.09
CA LEU A 170 -9.70 -7.53 6.22
C LEU A 170 -10.04 -6.05 6.22
N THR A 171 -9.10 -5.21 6.58
CA THR A 171 -9.31 -3.76 6.70
C THR A 171 -8.28 -3.03 5.86
N GLY A 172 -8.69 -2.00 5.14
CA GLY A 172 -7.76 -1.18 4.36
C GLY A 172 -8.24 0.24 4.19
N ILE A 173 -7.27 1.15 4.09
CA ILE A 173 -7.51 2.56 3.80
C ILE A 173 -6.87 2.95 2.46
N SER A 174 -7.56 3.74 1.64
CA SER A 174 -7.07 4.25 0.34
C SER A 174 -6.60 3.11 -0.58
N MET A 175 -5.30 3.01 -0.87
CA MET A 175 -4.75 1.90 -1.65
C MET A 175 -4.94 0.56 -0.92
N GLY A 176 -4.79 0.52 0.40
CA GLY A 176 -5.07 -0.67 1.20
C GLY A 176 -6.54 -1.12 1.09
N ALA A 177 -7.48 -0.18 1.00
CA ALA A 177 -8.89 -0.49 0.76
C ALA A 177 -9.09 -1.15 -0.62
N SER A 178 -8.43 -0.64 -1.65
CA SER A 178 -8.47 -1.26 -2.99
C SER A 178 -7.80 -2.64 -2.98
N THR A 179 -6.72 -2.81 -2.22
CA THR A 179 -6.04 -4.10 -2.02
C THR A 179 -6.99 -5.14 -1.44
N VAL A 180 -7.68 -4.84 -0.34
CA VAL A 180 -8.61 -5.79 0.29
C VAL A 180 -9.88 -6.02 -0.55
N LEU A 181 -10.33 -5.04 -1.31
CA LEU A 181 -11.44 -5.22 -2.26
C LEU A 181 -11.07 -6.13 -3.44
N MET A 182 -9.83 -6.05 -3.95
CA MET A 182 -9.35 -6.97 -5.00
C MET A 182 -9.30 -8.42 -4.52
N VAL A 183 -9.07 -8.64 -3.22
CA VAL A 183 -9.12 -9.99 -2.62
C VAL A 183 -10.54 -10.54 -2.57
N SER A 184 -11.57 -9.70 -2.52
CA SER A 184 -12.97 -10.13 -2.44
C SER A 184 -13.47 -10.91 -3.67
N ASP A 185 -12.76 -10.81 -4.80
CA ASP A 185 -13.02 -11.62 -6.01
C ASP A 185 -12.48 -13.06 -5.90
N GLN A 186 -11.75 -13.36 -4.85
CA GLN A 186 -11.19 -14.69 -4.59
C GLN A 186 -12.12 -15.50 -3.67
N ALA A 187 -11.97 -16.82 -3.70
CA ALA A 187 -12.62 -17.71 -2.75
C ALA A 187 -11.96 -17.55 -1.36
N LEU A 188 -12.47 -16.63 -0.55
CA LEU A 188 -11.94 -16.38 0.78
C LEU A 188 -12.27 -17.53 1.74
N PRO A 189 -11.35 -17.90 2.66
CA PRO A 189 -11.60 -18.91 3.67
C PRO A 189 -12.70 -18.45 4.64
N PRO A 190 -13.43 -19.39 5.28
CA PRO A 190 -14.52 -19.09 6.22
C PRO A 190 -14.08 -18.30 7.46
N ASN A 191 -12.78 -18.19 7.69
CA ASN A 191 -12.18 -17.35 8.72
C ASN A 191 -12.46 -15.84 8.51
N VAL A 192 -12.65 -15.42 7.25
CA VAL A 192 -12.89 -14.01 6.91
C VAL A 192 -14.35 -13.66 7.17
N LEU A 193 -14.58 -12.85 8.19
CA LEU A 193 -15.91 -12.38 8.57
C LEU A 193 -16.44 -11.27 7.66
N GLY A 194 -15.54 -10.48 7.08
CA GLY A 194 -15.89 -9.35 6.22
C GLY A 194 -14.69 -8.50 5.85
N ILE A 195 -14.98 -7.48 5.03
CA ILE A 195 -14.00 -6.52 4.52
C ILE A 195 -14.46 -5.11 4.90
N LEU A 196 -13.57 -4.33 5.49
CA LEU A 196 -13.73 -2.91 5.76
C LEU A 196 -12.82 -2.13 4.83
N ALA A 197 -13.39 -1.48 3.83
CA ALA A 197 -12.67 -0.72 2.83
C ALA A 197 -13.01 0.77 2.96
N ASP A 198 -12.05 1.57 3.38
CA ASP A 198 -12.21 3.01 3.54
C ASP A 198 -11.53 3.77 2.39
N CYS A 199 -12.28 4.65 1.73
CA CYS A 199 -11.85 5.56 0.64
C CYS A 199 -11.03 4.89 -0.48
N GLY A 200 -11.30 3.61 -0.81
CA GLY A 200 -10.66 2.89 -1.91
C GLY A 200 -10.99 3.48 -3.30
N PHE A 201 -10.15 3.19 -4.27
CA PHE A 201 -10.40 3.55 -5.66
C PHE A 201 -10.87 2.34 -6.49
N SER A 202 -11.67 2.60 -7.51
CA SER A 202 -12.26 1.58 -8.38
C SER A 202 -11.25 0.95 -9.35
N SER A 203 -10.20 1.67 -9.72
CA SER A 203 -9.12 1.14 -10.57
C SER A 203 -7.84 1.95 -10.44
N ALA A 204 -6.69 1.25 -10.61
CA ALA A 204 -5.37 1.90 -10.69
C ALA A 204 -5.32 2.93 -11.83
N LYS A 205 -5.96 2.63 -12.98
CA LYS A 205 -6.05 3.55 -14.11
C LYS A 205 -6.71 4.86 -13.74
N ASP A 206 -7.85 4.80 -13.03
CA ASP A 206 -8.66 5.99 -12.76
C ASP A 206 -8.01 6.88 -11.71
N ILE A 207 -7.40 6.29 -10.67
CA ILE A 207 -6.66 7.07 -9.67
C ILE A 207 -5.42 7.71 -10.29
N ILE A 208 -4.66 7.02 -11.14
CA ILE A 208 -3.50 7.58 -11.84
C ILE A 208 -3.94 8.74 -12.75
N LYS A 209 -5.00 8.55 -13.54
CA LYS A 209 -5.54 9.63 -14.37
C LYS A 209 -6.03 10.83 -13.55
N LYS A 210 -6.62 10.60 -12.38
CA LYS A 210 -7.01 11.65 -11.45
C LYS A 210 -5.79 12.45 -10.99
N VAL A 211 -4.73 11.77 -10.55
CA VAL A 211 -3.48 12.42 -10.12
C VAL A 211 -2.84 13.23 -11.25
N ILE A 212 -2.76 12.68 -12.46
CA ILE A 212 -2.23 13.41 -13.63
C ILE A 212 -2.99 14.73 -13.86
N ARG A 213 -4.34 14.72 -13.75
CA ARG A 213 -5.15 15.95 -13.88
C ARG A 213 -4.87 16.92 -12.74
N GLN A 214 -4.70 16.45 -11.51
CA GLN A 214 -4.38 17.30 -10.36
C GLN A 214 -2.99 17.96 -10.50
N MET A 215 -2.06 17.32 -11.21
CA MET A 215 -0.76 17.89 -11.57
C MET A 215 -0.85 18.91 -12.73
N GLY A 216 -2.04 19.17 -13.28
CA GLY A 216 -2.24 20.11 -14.38
C GLY A 216 -2.00 19.54 -15.79
N PHE A 217 -1.84 18.22 -15.93
CA PHE A 217 -1.60 17.60 -17.24
C PHE A 217 -2.85 16.91 -17.80
N PRO A 218 -3.02 16.86 -19.14
CA PRO A 218 -4.06 16.07 -19.77
C PRO A 218 -3.85 14.58 -19.52
N ALA A 219 -4.79 13.93 -18.81
CA ALA A 219 -4.64 12.53 -18.39
C ALA A 219 -4.55 11.56 -19.58
N ASP A 220 -5.21 11.86 -20.70
CA ASP A 220 -5.19 11.00 -21.88
C ASP A 220 -3.87 11.07 -22.64
N VAL A 221 -3.09 12.14 -22.44
CA VAL A 221 -1.72 12.26 -22.95
C VAL A 221 -0.70 11.64 -21.99
N GLY A 222 -0.83 11.89 -20.68
CA GLY A 222 0.13 11.41 -19.68
C GLY A 222 0.01 9.92 -19.38
N TYR A 223 -1.21 9.38 -19.29
CA TYR A 223 -1.45 8.00 -18.92
C TYR A 223 -0.79 6.94 -19.83
N PRO A 224 -0.73 7.08 -21.18
CA PRO A 224 0.01 6.18 -22.04
C PRO A 224 1.47 5.99 -21.65
N PHE A 225 2.16 7.05 -21.23
CA PHE A 225 3.55 6.98 -20.79
C PHE A 225 3.68 6.24 -19.45
N VAL A 226 2.76 6.50 -18.50
CA VAL A 226 2.69 5.76 -17.23
C VAL A 226 2.48 4.27 -17.50
N LYS A 227 1.54 3.93 -18.38
CA LYS A 227 1.24 2.54 -18.76
C LYS A 227 2.41 1.86 -19.47
N LEU A 228 3.11 2.59 -20.35
CA LEU A 228 4.29 2.06 -21.03
C LEU A 228 5.44 1.85 -20.03
N GLY A 229 5.65 2.80 -19.12
CA GLY A 229 6.64 2.68 -18.05
C GLY A 229 6.39 1.45 -17.17
N ALA A 230 5.15 1.22 -16.73
CA ALA A 230 4.77 0.03 -15.95
C ALA A 230 4.93 -1.31 -16.68
N ARG A 231 5.12 -1.29 -18.01
CA ARG A 231 5.35 -2.50 -18.81
C ARG A 231 6.82 -2.77 -19.09
N LEU A 232 7.63 -1.73 -19.08
CA LEU A 232 9.05 -1.80 -19.45
C LEU A 232 9.97 -1.95 -18.23
N PHE A 233 9.54 -1.45 -17.10
CA PHE A 233 10.32 -1.35 -15.85
C PHE A 233 9.59 -1.98 -14.67
#